data_5c805da84e5f459a85e05c2a279da30d
#
_entry.id   5c805da84e5f459a85e05c2a279da30d
#
_cell.length_a   1.000
_cell.length_b   1.000
_cell.length_c   1.000
_cell.angle_alpha   90.00
_cell.angle_beta   90.00
_cell.angle_gamma   90.00
#
_symmetry.space_group_name_H-M   'P 1'
#
loop_
_entity.id
_entity.type
_entity.pdbx_description
1 polymer ?
#
loop_
_entity_poly.entity_id
_entity_poly.type
_entity_poly.pdbx_seq_one_letter_code
_entity_poly.pdbx_strand_id
1 'polypeptide(L)'
;LISNHWFLAWMGLEINTLAIIPLMTKLHHPRATEAAIKYFLIQASASALILFSSTINAWFTGEWTIMNTQTNLSSIVLTIALLMKLGIAPFHLWMPDVLQGLSLLTCLILTTWQKLAPMALLIMTHQLLNPNMLIFMALLSTLVGGWGGLNQTQLRKIMAYSSIAHMGWMILILTFSPNLMMMNLLIYLIMTISMFMMLIHFNSLNINKLASSWIKNPLLTSMMMILLMSLGGLPPTSGFIPKWLILQEITKQSLMTMASLMAFSALLSLYFYLRLSYAVSLTSPPNSANSKFFWRFKNLTPNPFPLTIVLSTLLLPITPLFINLFL
;
A
#
# COMPACT_ATOMS: atom_id res chain seq x y z
N LEU A 1 -16.57 -10.32 -0.59
CA LEU A 1 -15.62 -11.00 -1.49
C LEU A 1 -16.22 -12.21 -2.22
N ILE A 2 -17.29 -12.83 -1.70
CA ILE A 2 -17.95 -14.03 -2.28
C ILE A 2 -19.21 -13.64 -3.06
N SER A 3 -19.55 -12.35 -3.10
CA SER A 3 -20.76 -11.88 -3.79
C SER A 3 -20.58 -11.89 -5.31
N ASN A 4 -21.54 -12.46 -6.03
CA ASN A 4 -21.59 -12.40 -7.50
C ASN A 4 -22.48 -11.23 -8.01
N HIS A 5 -23.13 -10.51 -7.11
CA HIS A 5 -24.07 -9.43 -7.43
C HIS A 5 -23.45 -8.08 -7.07
N TRP A 6 -23.50 -7.10 -8.00
CA TRP A 6 -22.92 -5.77 -7.80
C TRP A 6 -23.47 -5.03 -6.58
N PHE A 7 -24.76 -5.14 -6.31
CA PHE A 7 -25.38 -4.49 -5.15
C PHE A 7 -24.81 -5.01 -3.82
N LEU A 8 -24.60 -6.33 -3.71
CA LEU A 8 -23.98 -6.93 -2.51
C LEU A 8 -22.52 -6.53 -2.36
N ALA A 9 -21.78 -6.44 -3.47
CA ALA A 9 -20.38 -5.98 -3.46
C ALA A 9 -20.30 -4.51 -3.00
N TRP A 10 -21.18 -3.65 -3.50
CA TRP A 10 -21.28 -2.26 -3.09
C TRP A 10 -21.60 -2.11 -1.61
N MET A 11 -22.63 -2.80 -1.10
CA MET A 11 -22.98 -2.82 0.33
C MET A 11 -21.82 -3.25 1.21
N GLY A 12 -21.10 -4.30 0.82
CA GLY A 12 -19.92 -4.79 1.56
C GLY A 12 -18.79 -3.77 1.63
N LEU A 13 -18.53 -3.05 0.53
CA LEU A 13 -17.56 -1.95 0.52
C LEU A 13 -18.00 -0.77 1.39
N GLU A 14 -19.30 -0.44 1.40
CA GLU A 14 -19.82 0.69 2.19
C GLU A 14 -19.77 0.38 3.69
N ILE A 15 -20.19 -0.81 4.11
CA ILE A 15 -20.09 -1.25 5.51
C ILE A 15 -18.62 -1.18 5.98
N ASN A 16 -17.68 -1.60 5.15
CA ASN A 16 -16.25 -1.55 5.50
C ASN A 16 -15.76 -0.11 5.68
N THR A 17 -16.18 0.83 4.81
CA THR A 17 -15.80 2.24 4.92
C THR A 17 -16.42 2.91 6.15
N LEU A 18 -17.69 2.62 6.46
CA LEU A 18 -18.37 3.16 7.64
C LEU A 18 -17.79 2.62 8.96
N ALA A 19 -17.39 1.35 8.99
CA ALA A 19 -16.82 0.72 10.19
C ALA A 19 -15.47 1.34 10.62
N ILE A 20 -14.71 1.92 9.71
CA ILE A 20 -13.41 2.54 10.03
C ILE A 20 -13.54 3.96 10.59
N ILE A 21 -14.60 4.70 10.26
CA ILE A 21 -14.77 6.09 10.69
C ILE A 21 -14.68 6.25 12.21
N PRO A 22 -15.36 5.43 13.04
CA PRO A 22 -15.23 5.51 14.50
C PRO A 22 -13.81 5.25 15.01
N LEU A 23 -13.07 4.35 14.33
CA LEU A 23 -11.66 4.09 14.67
C LEU A 23 -10.75 5.28 14.38
N MET A 24 -11.06 6.05 13.33
CA MET A 24 -10.31 7.27 12.98
C MET A 24 -10.55 8.39 13.99
N THR A 25 -11.78 8.55 14.48
CA THR A 25 -12.18 9.65 15.38
C THR A 25 -11.96 9.34 16.86
N LYS A 26 -11.48 8.15 17.21
CA LYS A 26 -11.28 7.69 18.61
C LYS A 26 -10.55 8.69 19.53
N LEU A 27 -9.63 9.48 19.00
CA LEU A 27 -8.82 10.43 19.77
C LEU A 27 -9.46 11.82 19.90
N HIS A 28 -10.63 12.08 19.31
CA HIS A 28 -11.33 13.36 19.30
C HIS A 28 -10.44 14.59 19.03
N HIS A 29 -9.36 14.39 18.24
CA HIS A 29 -8.45 15.44 17.86
C HIS A 29 -8.91 16.12 16.56
N PRO A 30 -8.86 17.46 16.40
CA PRO A 30 -9.38 18.15 15.22
C PRO A 30 -8.75 17.67 13.90
N ARG A 31 -7.48 17.30 13.90
CA ARG A 31 -6.85 16.68 12.71
C ARG A 31 -7.38 15.29 12.38
N ALA A 32 -7.77 14.53 13.38
CA ALA A 32 -8.35 13.20 13.17
C ALA A 32 -9.77 13.29 12.61
N THR A 33 -10.57 14.25 13.05
CA THR A 33 -11.91 14.50 12.49
C THR A 33 -11.83 15.03 11.06
N GLU A 34 -10.91 15.94 10.76
CA GLU A 34 -10.64 16.38 9.38
C GLU A 34 -10.23 15.21 8.48
N ALA A 35 -9.34 14.35 8.93
CA ALA A 35 -8.93 13.17 8.18
C ALA A 35 -10.10 12.21 7.93
N ALA A 36 -10.96 11.98 8.92
CA ALA A 36 -12.14 11.13 8.80
C ALA A 36 -13.16 11.69 7.79
N ILE A 37 -13.39 13.01 7.79
CA ILE A 37 -14.27 13.67 6.82
C ILE A 37 -13.72 13.55 5.40
N LYS A 38 -12.42 13.84 5.20
CA LYS A 38 -11.76 13.68 3.87
C LYS A 38 -11.87 12.25 3.36
N TYR A 39 -11.62 11.27 4.22
CA TYR A 39 -11.76 9.86 3.88
C TYR A 39 -13.19 9.51 3.48
N PHE A 40 -14.16 9.91 4.30
CA PHE A 40 -15.58 9.61 4.05
C PHE A 40 -16.05 10.21 2.71
N LEU A 41 -15.80 11.48 2.44
CA LEU A 41 -16.25 12.15 1.22
C LEU A 41 -15.71 11.44 -0.05
N ILE A 42 -14.43 11.07 -0.07
CA ILE A 42 -13.84 10.43 -1.24
C ILE A 42 -14.29 8.97 -1.37
N GLN A 43 -14.40 8.25 -0.28
CA GLN A 43 -14.89 6.86 -0.33
C GLN A 43 -16.38 6.79 -0.68
N ALA A 44 -17.20 7.73 -0.20
CA ALA A 44 -18.60 7.83 -0.56
C ALA A 44 -18.79 8.18 -2.05
N SER A 45 -18.02 9.15 -2.57
CA SER A 45 -18.05 9.47 -4.00
C SER A 45 -17.62 8.29 -4.88
N ALA A 46 -16.59 7.54 -4.46
CA ALA A 46 -16.15 6.34 -5.16
C ALA A 46 -17.21 5.22 -5.11
N SER A 47 -17.90 5.04 -3.97
CA SER A 47 -18.99 4.05 -3.87
C SER A 47 -20.20 4.43 -4.72
N ALA A 48 -20.56 5.72 -4.80
CA ALA A 48 -21.60 6.20 -5.69
C ALA A 48 -21.26 5.93 -7.17
N LEU A 49 -19.99 6.11 -7.57
CA LEU A 49 -19.56 5.78 -8.93
C LEU A 49 -19.61 4.27 -9.23
N ILE A 50 -19.31 3.40 -8.26
CA ILE A 50 -19.47 1.94 -8.44
C ILE A 50 -20.94 1.60 -8.69
N LEU A 51 -21.83 2.17 -7.90
CA LEU A 51 -23.27 1.95 -8.05
C LEU A 51 -23.77 2.49 -9.39
N PHE A 52 -23.33 3.69 -9.79
CA PHE A 52 -23.66 4.29 -11.07
C PHE A 52 -23.19 3.42 -12.24
N SER A 53 -21.98 2.91 -12.21
CA SER A 53 -21.46 2.03 -13.26
C SER A 53 -22.24 0.72 -13.35
N SER A 54 -22.64 0.14 -12.22
CA SER A 54 -23.43 -1.08 -12.19
C SER A 54 -24.87 -0.87 -12.67
N THR A 55 -25.48 0.29 -12.36
CA THR A 55 -26.84 0.63 -12.89
C THR A 55 -26.82 0.85 -14.40
N ILE A 56 -25.80 1.52 -14.94
CA ILE A 56 -25.64 1.67 -16.39
C ILE A 56 -25.53 0.29 -17.03
N ASN A 57 -24.67 -0.58 -16.48
CA ASN A 57 -24.52 -1.92 -17.02
C ASN A 57 -25.84 -2.71 -17.00
N ALA A 58 -26.56 -2.68 -15.86
CA ALA A 58 -27.85 -3.33 -15.72
C ALA A 58 -28.93 -2.76 -16.68
N TRP A 59 -28.88 -1.45 -16.98
CA TRP A 59 -29.78 -0.82 -17.93
C TRP A 59 -29.59 -1.37 -19.36
N PHE A 60 -28.33 -1.58 -19.76
CA PHE A 60 -28.05 -2.06 -21.12
C PHE A 60 -28.12 -3.58 -21.27
N THR A 61 -27.72 -4.35 -20.25
CA THR A 61 -27.59 -5.81 -20.31
C THR A 61 -28.72 -6.56 -19.61
N GLY A 62 -29.43 -5.90 -18.67
CA GLY A 62 -30.42 -6.54 -17.80
C GLY A 62 -29.80 -7.35 -16.66
N GLU A 63 -28.44 -7.43 -16.56
CA GLU A 63 -27.77 -8.28 -15.61
C GLU A 63 -27.02 -7.48 -14.53
N TRP A 64 -27.06 -8.00 -13.29
CA TRP A 64 -26.35 -7.45 -12.13
C TRP A 64 -25.11 -8.27 -11.75
N THR A 65 -24.73 -9.21 -12.59
CA THR A 65 -23.58 -10.07 -12.33
C THR A 65 -22.26 -9.30 -12.48
N ILE A 66 -21.28 -9.57 -11.62
CA ILE A 66 -19.99 -8.88 -11.60
C ILE A 66 -19.17 -9.21 -12.85
N MET A 67 -19.35 -10.42 -13.40
CA MET A 67 -18.54 -10.92 -14.51
C MET A 67 -19.00 -10.43 -15.91
N ASN A 68 -20.14 -9.75 -16.02
CA ASN A 68 -20.71 -9.34 -17.30
C ASN A 68 -20.84 -7.81 -17.38
N THR A 69 -19.73 -7.11 -17.59
CA THR A 69 -19.75 -5.68 -17.95
C THR A 69 -19.48 -5.52 -19.43
N GLN A 70 -20.51 -5.20 -20.23
CA GLN A 70 -20.40 -5.16 -21.68
C GLN A 70 -20.25 -3.74 -22.26
N THR A 71 -20.58 -2.71 -21.49
CA THR A 71 -20.53 -1.33 -21.98
C THR A 71 -19.18 -0.67 -21.67
N ASN A 72 -18.55 -0.07 -22.67
CA ASN A 72 -17.27 0.64 -22.50
C ASN A 72 -17.38 1.77 -21.45
N LEU A 73 -18.53 2.44 -21.37
CA LEU A 73 -18.74 3.53 -20.42
C LEU A 73 -18.79 2.99 -18.98
N SER A 74 -19.50 1.89 -18.73
CA SER A 74 -19.55 1.29 -17.39
C SER A 74 -18.18 0.80 -16.93
N SER A 75 -17.39 0.19 -17.84
CA SER A 75 -16.03 -0.29 -17.52
C SER A 75 -15.08 0.86 -17.17
N ILE A 76 -15.14 2.00 -17.87
CA ILE A 76 -14.32 3.19 -17.57
C ILE A 76 -14.71 3.80 -16.22
N VAL A 77 -15.99 3.98 -15.94
CA VAL A 77 -16.45 4.55 -14.67
C VAL A 77 -16.10 3.62 -13.50
N LEU A 78 -16.24 2.32 -13.68
CA LEU A 78 -15.89 1.32 -12.69
C LEU A 78 -14.38 1.30 -12.39
N THR A 79 -13.52 1.39 -13.43
CA THR A 79 -12.07 1.50 -13.21
C THR A 79 -11.74 2.72 -12.37
N ILE A 80 -12.26 3.90 -12.73
CA ILE A 80 -12.04 5.14 -11.99
C ILE A 80 -12.46 4.98 -10.53
N ALA A 81 -13.64 4.43 -10.28
CA ALA A 81 -14.19 4.26 -8.94
C ALA A 81 -13.33 3.33 -8.06
N LEU A 82 -12.86 2.20 -8.60
CA LEU A 82 -11.98 1.27 -7.88
C LEU A 82 -10.60 1.87 -7.64
N LEU A 83 -10.04 2.61 -8.60
CA LEU A 83 -8.77 3.32 -8.47
C LEU A 83 -8.86 4.44 -7.41
N MET A 84 -9.99 5.16 -7.33
CA MET A 84 -10.25 6.14 -6.27
C MET A 84 -10.27 5.49 -4.88
N LYS A 85 -10.92 4.34 -4.72
CA LYS A 85 -10.95 3.61 -3.44
C LYS A 85 -9.55 3.18 -3.00
N LEU A 86 -8.70 2.79 -3.92
CA LEU A 86 -7.31 2.38 -3.64
C LEU A 86 -6.36 3.56 -3.40
N GLY A 87 -6.76 4.76 -3.82
CA GLY A 87 -5.93 5.95 -3.74
C GLY A 87 -4.79 5.97 -4.75
N ILE A 88 -5.08 5.60 -6.01
CA ILE A 88 -4.13 5.59 -7.10
C ILE A 88 -4.12 6.93 -7.82
N ALA A 89 -2.95 7.36 -8.32
CA ALA A 89 -2.89 8.60 -9.08
C ALA A 89 -3.77 8.53 -10.35
N PRO A 90 -4.53 9.60 -10.65
CA PRO A 90 -4.50 10.94 -10.08
C PRO A 90 -5.29 11.12 -8.77
N PHE A 91 -6.11 10.17 -8.35
CA PHE A 91 -7.02 10.26 -7.20
C PHE A 91 -6.37 9.95 -5.84
N HIS A 92 -5.08 10.21 -5.69
CA HIS A 92 -4.27 9.79 -4.53
C HIS A 92 -4.19 10.80 -3.38
N LEU A 93 -4.54 12.08 -3.62
CA LEU A 93 -4.26 13.20 -2.69
C LEU A 93 -4.84 13.01 -1.29
N TRP A 94 -5.95 12.30 -1.17
CA TRP A 94 -6.59 12.02 0.12
C TRP A 94 -5.73 11.15 1.04
N MET A 95 -4.94 10.25 0.47
CA MET A 95 -4.24 9.23 1.25
C MET A 95 -3.11 9.81 2.14
N PRO A 96 -2.20 10.69 1.65
CA PRO A 96 -1.20 11.34 2.51
C PRO A 96 -1.82 12.21 3.59
N ASP A 97 -2.91 12.93 3.28
CA ASP A 97 -3.59 13.82 4.22
C ASP A 97 -4.29 13.04 5.33
N VAL A 98 -5.00 11.99 4.97
CA VAL A 98 -5.69 11.10 5.93
C VAL A 98 -4.68 10.41 6.85
N LEU A 99 -3.62 9.81 6.30
CA LEU A 99 -2.60 9.13 7.10
C LEU A 99 -1.88 10.10 8.05
N GLN A 100 -1.72 11.36 7.67
CA GLN A 100 -1.12 12.38 8.55
C GLN A 100 -1.97 12.65 9.80
N GLY A 101 -3.29 12.64 9.70
CA GLY A 101 -4.20 12.92 10.81
C GLY A 101 -4.41 11.76 11.78
N LEU A 102 -4.09 10.52 11.38
CA LEU A 102 -4.43 9.30 12.09
C LEU A 102 -3.32 8.79 13.02
N SER A 103 -3.67 7.90 13.95
CA SER A 103 -2.70 7.13 14.74
C SER A 103 -1.99 6.09 13.87
N LEU A 104 -0.79 5.64 14.28
CA LEU A 104 -0.03 4.63 13.50
C LEU A 104 -0.78 3.31 13.34
N LEU A 105 -1.57 2.91 14.32
CA LEU A 105 -2.35 1.67 14.29
C LEU A 105 -3.50 1.78 13.27
N THR A 106 -4.22 2.89 13.24
CA THR A 106 -5.26 3.13 12.21
C THR A 106 -4.65 3.31 10.83
N CYS A 107 -3.44 3.91 10.72
CA CYS A 107 -2.68 3.96 9.47
C CYS A 107 -2.37 2.56 8.92
N LEU A 108 -1.97 1.63 9.80
CA LEU A 108 -1.74 0.24 9.42
C LEU A 108 -3.00 -0.40 8.84
N ILE A 109 -4.14 -0.29 9.52
CA ILE A 109 -5.41 -0.87 9.05
C ILE A 109 -5.80 -0.28 7.69
N LEU A 110 -5.63 1.03 7.50
CA LEU A 110 -5.99 1.71 6.27
C LEU A 110 -5.09 1.32 5.09
N THR A 111 -3.79 1.12 5.34
CA THR A 111 -2.84 0.74 4.29
C THR A 111 -2.85 -0.75 3.94
N THR A 112 -3.40 -1.60 4.80
CA THR A 112 -3.44 -3.06 4.59
C THR A 112 -4.85 -3.57 4.36
N TRP A 113 -5.70 -3.57 5.39
CA TRP A 113 -7.03 -4.18 5.38
C TRP A 113 -7.97 -3.55 4.35
N GLN A 114 -8.00 -2.21 4.28
CA GLN A 114 -8.91 -1.49 3.39
C GLN A 114 -8.62 -1.69 1.91
N LYS A 115 -7.43 -2.13 1.56
CA LYS A 115 -7.06 -2.39 0.17
C LYS A 115 -7.50 -3.75 -0.34
N LEU A 116 -7.78 -4.71 0.55
CA LEU A 116 -8.10 -6.08 0.14
C LEU A 116 -9.40 -6.17 -0.67
N ALA A 117 -10.47 -5.52 -0.21
CA ALA A 117 -11.77 -5.62 -0.88
C ALA A 117 -11.78 -4.97 -2.28
N PRO A 118 -11.28 -3.73 -2.49
CA PRO A 118 -11.19 -3.16 -3.84
C PRO A 118 -10.25 -3.94 -4.77
N MET A 119 -9.14 -4.48 -4.24
CA MET A 119 -8.22 -5.29 -5.03
C MET A 119 -8.84 -6.61 -5.48
N ALA A 120 -9.62 -7.27 -4.61
CA ALA A 120 -10.35 -8.48 -4.98
C ALA A 120 -11.35 -8.22 -6.12
N LEU A 121 -12.07 -7.09 -6.08
CA LEU A 121 -12.97 -6.71 -7.17
C LEU A 121 -12.21 -6.43 -8.47
N LEU A 122 -11.05 -5.76 -8.40
CA LEU A 122 -10.21 -5.55 -9.58
C LEU A 122 -9.73 -6.87 -10.20
N ILE A 123 -9.38 -7.86 -9.38
CA ILE A 123 -8.98 -9.18 -9.87
C ILE A 123 -10.15 -9.89 -10.54
N MET A 124 -11.36 -9.82 -9.97
CA MET A 124 -12.54 -10.44 -10.57
C MET A 124 -12.91 -9.78 -11.90
N THR A 125 -12.74 -8.47 -12.01
CA THR A 125 -13.17 -7.70 -13.19
C THR A 125 -12.06 -7.42 -14.21
N HIS A 126 -10.83 -7.92 -14.01
CA HIS A 126 -9.66 -7.51 -14.79
C HIS A 126 -9.81 -7.70 -16.32
N GLN A 127 -10.53 -8.73 -16.76
CA GLN A 127 -10.77 -9.00 -18.17
C GLN A 127 -11.72 -8.00 -18.85
N LEU A 128 -12.54 -7.33 -18.04
CA LEU A 128 -13.58 -6.41 -18.51
C LEU A 128 -13.11 -4.95 -18.53
N LEU A 129 -11.98 -4.66 -17.87
CA LEU A 129 -11.46 -3.32 -17.74
C LEU A 129 -10.54 -2.95 -18.93
N ASN A 130 -10.49 -1.67 -19.28
CA ASN A 130 -9.63 -1.19 -20.35
C ASN A 130 -8.15 -1.26 -19.96
N PRO A 131 -7.32 -2.12 -20.62
CA PRO A 131 -5.92 -2.33 -20.23
C PRO A 131 -5.08 -1.06 -20.40
N ASN A 132 -5.30 -0.28 -21.45
CA ASN A 132 -4.53 0.95 -21.70
C ASN A 132 -4.72 1.99 -20.61
N MET A 133 -5.94 2.10 -20.08
CA MET A 133 -6.24 3.00 -18.95
C MET A 133 -5.56 2.54 -17.68
N LEU A 134 -5.58 1.24 -17.38
CA LEU A 134 -4.91 0.65 -16.21
C LEU A 134 -3.40 0.85 -16.28
N ILE A 135 -2.77 0.61 -17.41
CA ILE A 135 -1.33 0.82 -17.62
C ILE A 135 -0.96 2.29 -17.41
N PHE A 136 -1.73 3.22 -18.00
CA PHE A 136 -1.48 4.66 -17.83
C PHE A 136 -1.59 5.11 -16.37
N MET A 137 -2.64 4.71 -15.67
CA MET A 137 -2.84 5.03 -14.24
C MET A 137 -1.77 4.38 -13.35
N ALA A 138 -1.32 3.18 -13.69
CA ALA A 138 -0.24 2.49 -13.00
C ALA A 138 1.08 3.26 -13.12
N LEU A 139 1.46 3.71 -14.32
CA LEU A 139 2.65 4.53 -14.53
C LEU A 139 2.57 5.86 -13.76
N LEU A 140 1.45 6.56 -13.86
CA LEU A 140 1.24 7.81 -13.10
C LEU A 140 1.39 7.58 -11.59
N SER A 141 0.83 6.48 -11.07
CA SER A 141 0.89 6.20 -9.63
C SER A 141 2.31 5.88 -9.14
N THR A 142 3.11 5.18 -9.93
CA THR A 142 4.50 4.90 -9.57
C THR A 142 5.38 6.14 -9.61
N LEU A 143 5.20 7.01 -10.61
CA LEU A 143 5.92 8.27 -10.73
C LEU A 143 5.54 9.26 -9.63
N VAL A 144 4.25 9.49 -9.44
CA VAL A 144 3.74 10.42 -8.41
C VAL A 144 4.05 9.90 -7.00
N GLY A 145 3.89 8.59 -6.76
CA GLY A 145 4.25 7.96 -5.49
C GLY A 145 5.75 8.09 -5.18
N GLY A 146 6.60 7.89 -6.19
CA GLY A 146 8.04 8.10 -6.07
C GLY A 146 8.38 9.57 -5.79
N TRP A 147 7.90 10.49 -6.59
CA TRP A 147 8.21 11.93 -6.49
C TRP A 147 7.63 12.57 -5.22
N GLY A 148 6.37 12.29 -4.90
CA GLY A 148 5.71 12.86 -3.72
C GLY A 148 6.37 12.50 -2.39
N GLY A 149 7.09 11.37 -2.32
CA GLY A 149 7.81 10.91 -1.13
C GLY A 149 9.14 11.63 -0.87
N LEU A 150 9.78 12.26 -1.89
CA LEU A 150 11.16 12.76 -1.81
C LEU A 150 11.40 13.78 -0.69
N ASN A 151 10.53 14.77 -0.54
CA ASN A 151 10.72 15.88 0.41
C ASN A 151 9.91 15.76 1.71
N GLN A 152 9.28 14.62 1.95
CA GLN A 152 8.48 14.45 3.16
C GLN A 152 9.35 14.21 4.39
N THR A 153 9.01 14.88 5.50
CA THR A 153 9.67 14.71 6.80
C THR A 153 8.85 13.83 7.75
N GLN A 154 7.57 13.63 7.48
CA GLN A 154 6.66 12.83 8.28
C GLN A 154 6.61 11.40 7.76
N LEU A 155 6.89 10.42 8.62
CA LEU A 155 6.93 9.00 8.26
C LEU A 155 5.58 8.49 7.74
N ARG A 156 4.47 8.96 8.32
CA ARG A 156 3.13 8.58 7.86
C ARG A 156 2.87 8.99 6.41
N LYS A 157 3.31 10.18 5.98
CA LYS A 157 3.21 10.61 4.58
C LYS A 157 4.12 9.80 3.67
N ILE A 158 5.34 9.49 4.11
CA ILE A 158 6.26 8.64 3.34
C ILE A 158 5.64 7.26 3.11
N MET A 159 5.05 6.66 4.14
CA MET A 159 4.36 5.37 4.01
C MET A 159 3.10 5.47 3.13
N ALA A 160 2.43 6.62 3.07
CA ALA A 160 1.34 6.85 2.13
C ALA A 160 1.83 6.83 0.68
N TYR A 161 2.86 7.61 0.36
CA TYR A 161 3.43 7.65 -0.98
C TYR A 161 4.05 6.32 -1.41
N SER A 162 4.68 5.61 -0.46
CA SER A 162 5.17 4.25 -0.72
C SER A 162 4.04 3.30 -1.10
N SER A 163 2.89 3.41 -0.43
CA SER A 163 1.73 2.57 -0.73
C SER A 163 1.13 2.89 -2.11
N ILE A 164 1.12 4.17 -2.53
CA ILE A 164 0.67 4.59 -3.87
C ILE A 164 1.59 4.00 -4.94
N ALA A 165 2.91 4.08 -4.73
CA ALA A 165 3.89 3.51 -5.64
C ALA A 165 3.75 1.98 -5.78
N HIS A 166 3.62 1.24 -4.67
CA HIS A 166 3.43 -0.21 -4.70
C HIS A 166 2.12 -0.62 -5.37
N MET A 167 1.02 0.14 -5.16
CA MET A 167 -0.24 -0.11 -5.88
C MET A 167 -0.09 0.09 -7.37
N GLY A 168 0.70 1.05 -7.83
CA GLY A 168 1.00 1.22 -9.26
C GLY A 168 1.63 -0.03 -9.88
N TRP A 169 2.60 -0.66 -9.20
CA TRP A 169 3.19 -1.93 -9.63
C TRP A 169 2.16 -3.05 -9.71
N MET A 170 1.24 -3.14 -8.75
CA MET A 170 0.21 -4.18 -8.71
C MET A 170 -0.81 -4.03 -9.85
N ILE A 171 -1.23 -2.81 -10.15
CA ILE A 171 -2.21 -2.56 -11.21
C ILE A 171 -1.62 -2.82 -12.58
N LEU A 172 -0.36 -2.46 -12.77
CA LEU A 172 0.30 -2.73 -14.04
C LEU A 172 0.35 -4.23 -14.34
N ILE A 173 0.73 -5.05 -13.38
CA ILE A 173 0.83 -6.49 -13.59
C ILE A 173 -0.55 -7.18 -13.69
N LEU A 174 -1.60 -6.57 -13.13
CA LEU A 174 -2.96 -7.09 -13.23
C LEU A 174 -3.41 -7.27 -14.68
N THR A 175 -2.97 -6.40 -15.59
CA THR A 175 -3.33 -6.46 -17.01
C THR A 175 -2.73 -7.67 -17.73
N PHE A 176 -1.64 -8.25 -17.20
CA PHE A 176 -0.90 -9.35 -17.82
C PHE A 176 -1.10 -10.67 -17.07
N SER A 177 -0.94 -10.65 -15.75
CA SER A 177 -1.00 -11.85 -14.92
C SER A 177 -1.58 -11.55 -13.53
N PRO A 178 -2.85 -11.93 -13.26
CA PRO A 178 -3.50 -11.71 -11.98
C PRO A 178 -2.81 -12.48 -10.83
N ASN A 179 -2.22 -13.64 -11.13
CA ASN A 179 -1.52 -14.47 -10.15
C ASN A 179 -0.29 -13.77 -9.57
N LEU A 180 0.54 -13.14 -10.42
CA LEU A 180 1.69 -12.35 -9.96
C LEU A 180 1.27 -11.12 -9.16
N MET A 181 0.12 -10.54 -9.51
CA MET A 181 -0.45 -9.43 -8.74
C MET A 181 -0.81 -9.88 -7.32
N MET A 182 -1.43 -11.05 -7.14
CA MET A 182 -1.76 -11.62 -5.83
C MET A 182 -0.51 -11.87 -4.98
N MET A 183 0.54 -12.45 -5.59
CA MET A 183 1.83 -12.65 -4.92
C MET A 183 2.43 -11.30 -4.44
N ASN A 184 2.45 -10.29 -5.31
CA ASN A 184 2.97 -8.97 -4.95
C ASN A 184 2.16 -8.32 -3.82
N LEU A 185 0.82 -8.48 -3.83
CA LEU A 185 -0.05 -8.00 -2.77
C LEU A 185 0.29 -8.62 -1.42
N LEU A 186 0.49 -9.94 -1.36
CA LEU A 186 0.87 -10.64 -0.12
C LEU A 186 2.21 -10.14 0.43
N ILE A 187 3.24 -10.02 -0.42
CA ILE A 187 4.54 -9.51 -0.02
C ILE A 187 4.42 -8.06 0.51
N TYR A 188 3.66 -7.22 -0.19
CA TYR A 188 3.38 -5.86 0.24
C TYR A 188 2.71 -5.80 1.61
N LEU A 189 1.70 -6.63 1.87
CA LEU A 189 1.02 -6.69 3.16
C LEU A 189 1.99 -7.06 4.29
N ILE A 190 2.80 -8.09 4.11
CA ILE A 190 3.78 -8.54 5.12
C ILE A 190 4.78 -7.42 5.42
N MET A 191 5.33 -6.76 4.39
CA MET A 191 6.31 -5.69 4.55
C MET A 191 5.71 -4.44 5.20
N THR A 192 4.50 -4.05 4.82
CA THR A 192 3.84 -2.88 5.41
C THR A 192 3.42 -3.12 6.87
N ILE A 193 2.91 -4.29 7.20
CA ILE A 193 2.58 -4.65 8.58
C ILE A 193 3.82 -4.59 9.45
N SER A 194 4.93 -5.22 9.03
CA SER A 194 6.19 -5.22 9.77
C SER A 194 6.73 -3.81 9.97
N MET A 195 6.69 -2.96 8.95
CA MET A 195 7.16 -1.58 9.04
C MET A 195 6.32 -0.73 10.01
N PHE A 196 4.99 -0.78 9.91
CA PHE A 196 4.12 -0.04 10.83
C PHE A 196 4.24 -0.54 12.27
N MET A 197 4.38 -1.83 12.50
CA MET A 197 4.63 -2.37 13.83
C MET A 197 5.93 -1.83 14.43
N MET A 198 7.00 -1.71 13.63
CA MET A 198 8.26 -1.08 14.05
C MET A 198 8.04 0.40 14.41
N LEU A 199 7.32 1.16 13.60
CA LEU A 199 7.03 2.56 13.87
C LEU A 199 6.21 2.74 15.14
N ILE A 200 5.26 1.85 15.43
CA ILE A 200 4.47 1.84 16.67
C ILE A 200 5.38 1.58 17.88
N HIS A 201 6.23 0.57 17.81
CA HIS A 201 7.16 0.23 18.89
C HIS A 201 8.09 1.39 19.25
N PHE A 202 8.62 2.09 18.25
CA PHE A 202 9.49 3.25 18.46
C PHE A 202 8.73 4.55 18.75
N ASN A 203 7.41 4.58 18.58
CA ASN A 203 6.57 5.80 18.62
C ASN A 203 7.14 6.92 17.73
N SER A 204 7.64 6.56 16.54
CA SER A 204 8.28 7.47 15.63
C SER A 204 7.30 8.01 14.59
N LEU A 205 7.06 9.33 14.60
CA LEU A 205 6.21 10.03 13.66
C LEU A 205 7.01 10.82 12.61
N ASN A 206 8.22 11.24 12.99
CA ASN A 206 9.11 12.05 12.16
C ASN A 206 10.46 11.37 12.00
N ILE A 207 11.21 11.76 10.97
CA ILE A 207 12.56 11.23 10.68
C ILE A 207 13.51 11.41 11.87
N ASN A 208 13.48 12.57 12.56
CA ASN A 208 14.34 12.84 13.69
C ASN A 208 14.07 11.90 14.88
N LYS A 209 12.79 11.56 15.13
CA LYS A 209 12.42 10.57 16.16
C LYS A 209 12.85 9.15 15.77
N LEU A 210 12.87 8.87 14.47
CA LEU A 210 13.35 7.59 13.95
C LEU A 210 14.87 7.47 14.15
N ALA A 211 15.64 8.54 13.91
CA ALA A 211 17.07 8.56 14.12
C ALA A 211 17.46 8.27 15.60
N SER A 212 16.65 8.72 16.56
CA SER A 212 16.87 8.44 17.98
C SER A 212 16.51 6.99 18.41
N SER A 213 16.03 6.16 17.51
CA SER A 213 15.64 4.77 17.81
C SER A 213 16.81 3.86 18.21
N TRP A 214 18.03 4.17 17.78
CA TRP A 214 19.25 3.45 18.18
C TRP A 214 19.45 3.38 19.69
N ILE A 215 19.10 4.44 20.40
CA ILE A 215 19.20 4.48 21.88
C ILE A 215 18.24 3.49 22.52
N LYS A 216 17.05 3.31 21.92
CA LYS A 216 15.99 2.46 22.48
C LYS A 216 16.31 0.98 22.28
N ASN A 217 16.59 0.56 21.09
CA ASN A 217 16.88 -0.84 20.76
C ASN A 217 17.68 -0.95 19.46
N PRO A 218 19.01 -1.16 19.51
CA PRO A 218 19.86 -1.19 18.33
C PRO A 218 19.56 -2.38 17.38
N LEU A 219 19.17 -3.54 17.92
CA LEU A 219 18.84 -4.70 17.12
C LEU A 219 17.55 -4.46 16.27
N LEU A 220 16.51 -3.91 16.87
CA LEU A 220 15.29 -3.61 16.13
C LEU A 220 15.49 -2.48 15.11
N THR A 221 16.37 -1.51 15.39
CA THR A 221 16.69 -0.46 14.42
C THR A 221 17.45 -1.01 13.20
N SER A 222 18.39 -1.94 13.40
CA SER A 222 19.07 -2.58 12.28
C SER A 222 18.11 -3.40 11.40
N MET A 223 17.17 -4.13 12.01
CA MET A 223 16.12 -4.84 11.27
C MET A 223 15.19 -3.88 10.51
N MET A 224 14.86 -2.73 11.10
CA MET A 224 14.07 -1.70 10.42
C MET A 224 14.78 -1.15 9.18
N MET A 225 16.10 -0.98 9.22
CA MET A 225 16.87 -0.57 8.05
C MET A 225 16.80 -1.61 6.93
N ILE A 226 16.94 -2.89 7.25
CA ILE A 226 16.78 -3.98 6.28
C ILE A 226 15.36 -3.98 5.68
N LEU A 227 14.33 -3.72 6.49
CA LEU A 227 12.95 -3.57 6.00
C LEU A 227 12.77 -2.37 5.06
N LEU A 228 13.38 -1.24 5.35
CA LEU A 228 13.35 -0.08 4.44
C LEU A 228 14.02 -0.40 3.10
N MET A 229 15.15 -1.12 3.12
CA MET A 229 15.80 -1.61 1.91
C MET A 229 14.94 -2.61 1.15
N SER A 230 14.19 -3.46 1.85
CA SER A 230 13.26 -4.41 1.21
C SER A 230 12.09 -3.71 0.54
N LEU A 231 11.49 -2.70 1.16
CA LEU A 231 10.48 -1.85 0.52
C LEU A 231 11.04 -1.13 -0.72
N GLY A 232 12.31 -0.71 -0.68
CA GLY A 232 13.03 -0.16 -1.83
C GLY A 232 13.21 -1.16 -2.97
N GLY A 233 13.26 -2.46 -2.66
CA GLY A 233 13.46 -3.54 -3.63
C GLY A 233 14.93 -3.77 -3.98
N LEU A 234 15.83 -3.73 -3.00
CA LEU A 234 17.23 -4.10 -3.23
C LEU A 234 17.40 -5.62 -3.37
N PRO A 235 18.35 -6.10 -4.20
CA PRO A 235 18.48 -7.52 -4.57
C PRO A 235 18.56 -8.52 -3.41
N PRO A 236 19.20 -8.24 -2.26
CA PRO A 236 19.32 -9.24 -1.18
C PRO A 236 18.03 -9.40 -0.37
N THR A 237 16.95 -8.66 -0.69
CA THR A 237 15.75 -8.61 0.16
C THR A 237 14.49 -9.08 -0.57
N SER A 238 13.47 -9.45 0.19
CA SER A 238 12.20 -10.02 -0.30
C SER A 238 11.45 -9.11 -1.29
N GLY A 239 11.56 -7.79 -1.14
CA GLY A 239 10.88 -6.82 -2.01
C GLY A 239 11.42 -6.69 -3.43
N PHE A 240 12.60 -7.27 -3.71
CA PHE A 240 13.17 -7.29 -5.06
C PHE A 240 12.43 -8.24 -6.00
N ILE A 241 12.04 -9.42 -5.50
CA ILE A 241 11.45 -10.48 -6.32
C ILE A 241 10.19 -10.05 -7.07
N PRO A 242 9.17 -9.45 -6.44
CA PRO A 242 7.98 -9.05 -7.17
C PRO A 242 8.29 -8.02 -8.25
N LYS A 243 9.18 -7.06 -7.99
CA LYS A 243 9.57 -6.07 -9.00
C LYS A 243 10.29 -6.70 -10.19
N TRP A 244 11.18 -7.63 -9.92
CA TRP A 244 11.91 -8.35 -10.96
C TRP A 244 10.99 -9.21 -11.83
N LEU A 245 10.10 -10.00 -11.23
CA LEU A 245 9.13 -10.81 -11.97
C LEU A 245 8.18 -9.96 -12.80
N ILE A 246 7.73 -8.82 -12.29
CA ILE A 246 6.88 -7.89 -13.04
C ILE A 246 7.62 -7.34 -14.26
N LEU A 247 8.87 -6.90 -14.10
CA LEU A 247 9.69 -6.44 -15.23
C LEU A 247 9.92 -7.54 -16.26
N GLN A 248 10.14 -8.77 -15.81
CA GLN A 248 10.28 -9.92 -16.70
C GLN A 248 9.02 -10.18 -17.51
N GLU A 249 7.83 -10.10 -16.92
CA GLU A 249 6.57 -10.27 -17.67
C GLU A 249 6.34 -9.15 -18.68
N ILE A 250 6.61 -7.89 -18.30
CA ILE A 250 6.48 -6.75 -19.23
C ILE A 250 7.44 -6.89 -20.42
N THR A 251 8.66 -7.34 -20.17
CA THR A 251 9.65 -7.55 -21.27
C THR A 251 9.27 -8.72 -22.18
N LYS A 252 8.66 -9.80 -21.67
CA LYS A 252 8.09 -10.88 -22.48
C LYS A 252 6.98 -10.39 -23.42
N GLN A 253 6.21 -9.37 -22.98
CA GLN A 253 5.17 -8.73 -23.79
C GLN A 253 5.73 -7.70 -24.79
N SER A 254 7.05 -7.62 -24.96
CA SER A 254 7.75 -6.68 -25.84
C SER A 254 7.53 -5.19 -25.55
N LEU A 255 7.05 -4.84 -24.34
CA LEU A 255 6.79 -3.46 -23.89
C LEU A 255 8.04 -2.85 -23.21
N MET A 256 9.18 -2.76 -23.92
CA MET A 256 10.45 -2.31 -23.37
C MET A 256 10.42 -0.88 -22.82
N THR A 257 9.68 0.02 -23.46
CA THR A 257 9.51 1.42 -23.03
C THR A 257 8.80 1.51 -21.69
N MET A 258 7.76 0.69 -21.48
CA MET A 258 7.06 0.62 -20.20
C MET A 258 7.94 0.04 -19.11
N ALA A 259 8.71 -1.01 -19.39
CA ALA A 259 9.64 -1.60 -18.43
C ALA A 259 10.70 -0.60 -17.99
N SER A 260 11.26 0.20 -18.90
CA SER A 260 12.26 1.24 -18.56
C SER A 260 11.66 2.34 -17.69
N LEU A 261 10.46 2.85 -18.02
CA LEU A 261 9.78 3.87 -17.20
C LEU A 261 9.47 3.37 -15.78
N MET A 262 9.03 2.11 -15.65
CA MET A 262 8.80 1.49 -14.35
C MET A 262 10.10 1.34 -13.54
N ALA A 263 11.20 0.95 -14.17
CA ALA A 263 12.50 0.86 -13.50
C ALA A 263 12.97 2.24 -13.00
N PHE A 264 12.84 3.31 -13.81
CA PHE A 264 13.15 4.68 -13.37
C PHE A 264 12.26 5.15 -12.21
N SER A 265 10.97 4.84 -12.24
CA SER A 265 10.07 5.18 -11.13
C SER A 265 10.43 4.46 -9.83
N ALA A 266 10.95 3.20 -9.93
CA ALA A 266 11.46 2.46 -8.78
C ALA A 266 12.67 3.13 -8.12
N LEU A 267 13.55 3.77 -8.89
CA LEU A 267 14.69 4.52 -8.36
C LEU A 267 14.25 5.72 -7.52
N LEU A 268 13.16 6.41 -7.90
CA LEU A 268 12.60 7.51 -7.10
C LEU A 268 12.10 7.00 -5.74
N SER A 269 11.42 5.88 -5.72
CA SER A 269 10.95 5.27 -4.47
C SER A 269 12.11 4.76 -3.61
N LEU A 270 13.14 4.19 -4.21
CA LEU A 270 14.35 3.73 -3.53
C LEU A 270 15.07 4.90 -2.82
N TYR A 271 15.14 6.08 -3.46
CA TYR A 271 15.81 7.23 -2.88
C TYR A 271 15.23 7.64 -1.51
N PHE A 272 13.92 7.73 -1.35
CA PHE A 272 13.37 8.13 -0.06
C PHE A 272 13.54 7.05 1.02
N TYR A 273 13.58 5.77 0.67
CA TYR A 273 13.93 4.71 1.62
C TYR A 273 15.40 4.75 2.04
N LEU A 274 16.31 5.00 1.09
CA LEU A 274 17.73 5.22 1.39
C LEU A 274 17.92 6.43 2.30
N ARG A 275 17.24 7.55 2.02
CA ARG A 275 17.26 8.72 2.88
C ARG A 275 16.86 8.41 4.31
N LEU A 276 15.82 7.59 4.52
CA LEU A 276 15.41 7.16 5.85
C LEU A 276 16.47 6.28 6.53
N SER A 277 17.03 5.32 5.81
CA SER A 277 18.08 4.45 6.34
C SER A 277 19.34 5.23 6.69
N TYR A 278 19.76 6.19 5.86
CA TYR A 278 20.90 7.07 6.15
C TYR A 278 20.63 7.96 7.37
N ALA A 279 19.43 8.51 7.50
CA ALA A 279 19.08 9.30 8.68
C ALA A 279 19.20 8.48 9.97
N VAL A 280 18.90 7.18 9.92
CA VAL A 280 19.03 6.28 11.07
C VAL A 280 20.48 5.87 11.32
N SER A 281 21.28 5.60 10.26
CA SER A 281 22.63 5.07 10.40
C SER A 281 23.67 6.16 10.74
N LEU A 282 23.55 7.34 10.13
CA LEU A 282 24.57 8.40 10.26
C LEU A 282 24.34 9.33 11.46
N THR A 283 23.11 9.48 11.90
CA THR A 283 22.81 10.32 13.08
C THR A 283 22.78 9.47 14.34
N SER A 284 23.95 9.05 14.81
CA SER A 284 24.05 8.46 16.14
C SER A 284 23.83 9.54 17.20
N PRO A 285 22.73 9.46 17.98
CA PRO A 285 22.49 10.45 19.02
C PRO A 285 23.54 10.30 20.14
N PRO A 286 23.92 11.40 20.82
CA PRO A 286 24.83 11.31 21.96
C PRO A 286 24.23 10.39 23.02
N ASN A 287 25.08 9.56 23.64
CA ASN A 287 24.67 8.70 24.76
C ASN A 287 24.19 9.56 25.93
N SER A 288 22.88 9.72 26.05
CA SER A 288 22.26 10.40 27.19
C SER A 288 22.23 9.48 28.42
N ALA A 289 22.27 10.06 29.64
CA ALA A 289 22.15 9.28 30.88
C ALA A 289 20.88 8.39 30.88
N ASN A 290 19.80 8.85 30.27
CA ASN A 290 18.55 8.08 30.11
C ASN A 290 18.74 6.75 29.35
N SER A 291 19.68 6.65 28.43
CA SER A 291 19.91 5.40 27.70
C SER A 291 20.31 4.26 28.63
N LYS A 292 21.02 4.57 29.72
CA LYS A 292 21.45 3.59 30.76
C LYS A 292 20.28 3.00 31.55
N PHE A 293 19.12 3.66 31.59
CA PHE A 293 17.96 3.22 32.35
C PHE A 293 16.91 2.49 31.50
N PHE A 294 17.03 2.49 30.17
CA PHE A 294 16.06 1.86 29.26
C PHE A 294 15.85 0.36 29.51
N TRP A 295 16.84 -0.35 30.03
CA TRP A 295 16.71 -1.77 30.38
C TRP A 295 15.66 -2.04 31.47
N ARG A 296 15.32 -1.05 32.28
CA ARG A 296 14.29 -1.15 33.36
C ARG A 296 12.87 -1.03 32.82
N PHE A 297 12.67 -0.47 31.61
CA PHE A 297 11.37 -0.23 31.01
C PHE A 297 11.02 -1.24 29.93
N LYS A 298 11.54 -2.47 30.01
CA LYS A 298 11.16 -3.54 29.10
C LYS A 298 9.69 -3.89 29.28
N ASN A 299 8.84 -3.45 28.38
CA ASN A 299 7.49 -3.98 28.27
C ASN A 299 7.58 -5.42 27.76
N LEU A 300 7.31 -6.37 28.65
CA LEU A 300 7.23 -7.81 28.37
C LEU A 300 5.93 -8.19 27.63
N THR A 301 5.41 -7.34 26.76
CA THR A 301 4.26 -7.72 25.94
C THR A 301 4.71 -8.74 24.90
N PRO A 302 4.09 -9.94 24.83
CA PRO A 302 4.34 -10.89 23.76
C PRO A 302 3.81 -10.28 22.47
N ASN A 303 4.70 -9.68 21.71
CA ASN A 303 4.34 -9.07 20.42
C ASN A 303 4.55 -10.10 19.31
N PRO A 304 3.63 -10.22 18.33
CA PRO A 304 3.84 -11.00 17.09
C PRO A 304 4.96 -10.42 16.21
N PHE A 305 5.69 -9.49 16.77
CA PHE A 305 6.73 -8.67 16.23
C PHE A 305 7.87 -9.45 15.55
N PRO A 306 8.51 -10.44 16.20
CA PRO A 306 9.64 -11.14 15.61
C PRO A 306 9.23 -11.91 14.35
N LEU A 307 8.06 -12.53 14.38
CA LEU A 307 7.54 -13.33 13.27
C LEU A 307 7.30 -12.48 12.01
N THR A 308 6.69 -11.29 12.17
CA THR A 308 6.45 -10.40 11.02
C THR A 308 7.74 -9.86 10.42
N ILE A 309 8.75 -9.58 11.24
CA ILE A 309 10.06 -9.10 10.78
C ILE A 309 10.82 -10.19 10.04
N VAL A 310 10.89 -11.38 10.63
CA VAL A 310 11.57 -12.54 10.01
C VAL A 310 10.91 -12.88 8.67
N LEU A 311 9.58 -12.95 8.64
CA LEU A 311 8.86 -13.18 7.39
C LEU A 311 9.15 -12.09 6.34
N SER A 312 9.20 -10.81 6.72
CA SER A 312 9.42 -9.73 5.75
C SER A 312 10.84 -9.65 5.21
N THR A 313 11.84 -10.09 5.97
CA THR A 313 13.25 -10.02 5.55
C THR A 313 13.75 -11.32 4.89
N LEU A 314 13.31 -12.47 5.37
CA LEU A 314 13.77 -13.79 4.96
C LEU A 314 12.80 -14.54 4.02
N LEU A 315 11.82 -13.86 3.43
CA LEU A 315 10.89 -14.47 2.45
C LEU A 315 11.60 -14.90 1.15
N LEU A 316 12.79 -14.38 0.85
CA LEU A 316 13.49 -14.62 -0.40
C LEU A 316 13.70 -16.12 -0.69
N PRO A 317 14.24 -16.96 0.21
CA PRO A 317 14.41 -18.39 -0.05
C PRO A 317 13.08 -19.17 -0.15
N ILE A 318 11.99 -18.64 0.39
CA ILE A 318 10.68 -19.29 0.38
C ILE A 318 9.87 -18.90 -0.88
N THR A 319 10.30 -17.88 -1.63
CA THR A 319 9.59 -17.40 -2.81
C THR A 319 9.39 -18.43 -3.92
N PRO A 320 10.28 -19.41 -4.19
CA PRO A 320 9.98 -20.45 -5.17
C PRO A 320 8.72 -21.26 -4.83
N LEU A 321 8.46 -21.49 -3.55
CA LEU A 321 7.22 -22.13 -3.09
C LEU A 321 5.99 -21.25 -3.39
N PHE A 322 6.09 -19.94 -3.14
CA PHE A 322 5.01 -19.01 -3.47
C PHE A 322 4.78 -18.93 -4.98
N ILE A 323 5.82 -18.93 -5.78
CA ILE A 323 5.71 -18.94 -7.24
C ILE A 323 4.95 -20.19 -7.70
N ASN A 324 5.30 -21.38 -7.20
CA ASN A 324 4.60 -22.61 -7.56
C ASN A 324 3.15 -22.67 -7.07
N LEU A 325 2.79 -21.94 -6.00
CA LEU A 325 1.41 -21.85 -5.52
C LEU A 325 0.52 -20.91 -6.36
N PHE A 326 1.11 -19.90 -6.98
CA PHE A 326 0.38 -18.85 -7.70
C PHE A 326 0.56 -18.91 -9.23
N LEU A 327 1.61 -19.52 -9.73
CA LEU A 327 1.85 -19.76 -11.16
C LEU A 327 1.49 -21.20 -11.53
#